data_cedff4fd45b0875a2e2c039077257b30
#
_entry.id   cedff4fd45b0875a2e2c039077257b30
#
_cell.length_a   1.000
_cell.length_b   1.000
_cell.length_c   1.000
_cell.angle_alpha   90.00
_cell.angle_beta   90.00
_cell.angle_gamma   90.00
#
_symmetry.space_group_name_H-M   'P 1'
#
loop_
_entity.id
_entity.type
_entity.pdbx_description
1 polymer ?
#
loop_
_entity_poly.entity_id
_entity_poly.type
_entity_poly.pdbx_seq_one_letter_code
_entity_poly.pdbx_strand_id
1 'polypeptide(L)'
;VLLGCLLCSGSAVTDRHGPRTPPRTAAEYFAANNAAAREGPRAQREFLRRTQHPDFREGMCVPDTTTITLDPVLTTLRPSPEFRVNGLRPDGRVRVVAVEATVRRSGEVVARRIGSKHLVLRQGRFYGFAPCLS
;
A
#
# COMPACT_ATOMS: atom_id res chain seq x y z
N VAL A 1 27.29 24.39 47.23
CA VAL A 1 27.55 23.58 46.02
C VAL A 1 26.22 23.21 45.41
N LEU A 2 25.87 23.92 44.30
CA LEU A 2 24.63 23.70 43.55
C LEU A 2 24.95 22.78 42.39
N LEU A 3 24.36 21.57 42.40
CA LEU A 3 24.41 20.62 41.30
C LEU A 3 23.22 20.94 40.36
N GLY A 4 23.51 21.50 39.17
CA GLY A 4 22.52 21.70 38.15
C GLY A 4 22.30 20.42 37.34
N CYS A 5 21.10 19.83 37.41
CA CYS A 5 20.67 18.79 36.45
C CYS A 5 20.27 19.44 35.14
N LEU A 6 21.09 19.22 34.08
CA LEU A 6 20.69 19.47 32.72
C LEU A 6 19.74 18.34 32.27
N LEU A 7 18.46 18.66 32.18
CA LEU A 7 17.48 17.81 31.50
C LEU A 7 17.68 17.96 30.00
N CYS A 8 18.34 17.00 29.39
CA CYS A 8 18.33 16.84 27.91
C CYS A 8 16.95 16.36 27.47
N SER A 9 16.11 17.30 27.07
CA SER A 9 14.87 16.96 26.32
C SER A 9 15.25 16.49 24.95
N GLY A 10 15.40 15.18 24.79
CA GLY A 10 15.51 14.57 23.48
C GLY A 10 14.19 14.67 22.74
N SER A 11 14.08 15.58 21.79
CA SER A 11 12.97 15.62 20.86
C SER A 11 13.07 14.38 19.95
N ALA A 12 12.18 13.41 20.15
CA ALA A 12 12.03 12.30 19.22
C ALA A 12 11.52 12.88 17.89
N VAL A 13 12.38 12.90 16.87
CA VAL A 13 11.99 13.20 15.50
C VAL A 13 11.17 12.01 15.03
N THR A 14 9.84 12.15 15.03
CA THR A 14 8.94 11.16 14.43
C THR A 14 9.16 11.19 12.94
N ASP A 15 9.83 10.15 12.42
CA ASP A 15 10.03 9.98 10.98
C ASP A 15 8.66 9.81 10.32
N ARG A 16 8.18 10.86 9.65
CA ARG A 16 6.87 10.90 9.00
C ARG A 16 6.80 10.08 7.73
N HIS A 17 7.89 9.42 7.39
CA HIS A 17 7.95 8.49 6.26
C HIS A 17 7.76 7.09 6.82
N GLY A 18 6.64 6.47 6.49
CA GLY A 18 6.38 5.07 6.82
C GLY A 18 7.52 4.14 6.33
N PRO A 19 7.55 2.88 6.80
CA PRO A 19 8.68 1.98 6.56
C PRO A 19 9.03 1.90 5.07
N ARG A 20 10.29 2.11 4.74
CA ARG A 20 10.83 2.09 3.36
C ARG A 20 10.80 0.71 2.72
N THR A 21 10.63 -0.34 3.50
CA THR A 21 10.54 -1.71 3.03
C THR A 21 9.09 -2.14 2.82
N PRO A 22 8.79 -3.01 1.82
CA PRO A 22 7.45 -3.53 1.63
C PRO A 22 6.95 -4.30 2.87
N PRO A 23 5.64 -4.28 3.13
CA PRO A 23 5.04 -4.93 4.29
C PRO A 23 5.24 -6.44 4.33
N ARG A 24 5.23 -7.02 5.53
CA ARG A 24 5.40 -8.46 5.74
C ARG A 24 4.09 -9.23 5.70
N THR A 25 2.98 -8.57 5.97
CA THR A 25 1.66 -9.19 5.96
C THR A 25 0.70 -8.44 5.03
N ALA A 26 -0.35 -9.10 4.58
CA ALA A 26 -1.40 -8.47 3.79
C ALA A 26 -2.08 -7.35 4.59
N ALA A 27 -2.35 -7.57 5.89
CA ALA A 27 -2.95 -6.56 6.75
C ALA A 27 -2.09 -5.29 6.85
N GLU A 28 -0.77 -5.44 7.01
CA GLU A 28 0.17 -4.31 7.00
C GLU A 28 0.18 -3.59 5.66
N TYR A 29 0.08 -4.31 4.55
CA TYR A 29 0.00 -3.70 3.22
C TYR A 29 -1.20 -2.76 3.10
N PHE A 30 -2.39 -3.22 3.48
CA PHE A 30 -3.60 -2.41 3.41
C PHE A 30 -3.57 -1.24 4.39
N ALA A 31 -3.09 -1.46 5.61
CA ALA A 31 -2.92 -0.40 6.60
C ALA A 31 -1.97 0.70 6.10
N ALA A 32 -0.84 0.33 5.51
CA ALA A 32 0.14 1.27 4.95
C ALA A 32 -0.40 2.03 3.73
N ASN A 33 -1.11 1.33 2.82
CA ASN A 33 -1.79 1.99 1.70
C ASN A 33 -2.80 3.03 2.20
N ASN A 34 -3.63 2.66 3.18
CA ASN A 34 -4.67 3.55 3.68
C ASN A 34 -4.09 4.74 4.46
N ALA A 35 -3.00 4.54 5.19
CA ALA A 35 -2.27 5.62 5.84
C ALA A 35 -1.71 6.61 4.81
N ALA A 36 -1.07 6.11 3.76
CA ALA A 36 -0.55 6.96 2.68
C ALA A 36 -1.67 7.70 1.95
N ALA A 37 -2.81 7.04 1.70
CA ALA A 37 -3.98 7.67 1.08
C ALA A 37 -4.53 8.82 1.92
N ARG A 38 -4.53 8.69 3.26
CA ARG A 38 -4.95 9.76 4.18
C ARG A 38 -4.01 10.96 4.18
N GLU A 39 -2.72 10.75 3.90
CA GLU A 39 -1.76 11.84 3.75
C GLU A 39 -1.95 12.60 2.41
N GLY A 40 -2.49 11.96 1.39
CA GLY A 40 -2.80 12.56 0.11
C GLY A 40 -2.29 11.79 -1.10
N PRO A 41 -2.59 12.29 -2.32
CA PRO A 41 -2.25 11.57 -3.56
C PRO A 41 -0.76 11.33 -3.75
N ARG A 42 0.08 12.30 -3.37
CA ARG A 42 1.54 12.16 -3.49
C ARG A 42 2.08 11.03 -2.61
N ALA A 43 1.68 11.00 -1.35
CA ALA A 43 2.12 9.97 -0.42
C ALA A 43 1.67 8.58 -0.88
N GLN A 44 0.43 8.45 -1.36
CA GLN A 44 -0.05 7.19 -1.90
C GLN A 44 0.71 6.76 -3.15
N ARG A 45 1.03 7.67 -4.07
CA ARG A 45 1.86 7.35 -5.23
C ARG A 45 3.24 6.80 -4.83
N GLU A 46 3.88 7.42 -3.85
CA GLU A 46 5.17 6.96 -3.33
C GLU A 46 5.07 5.57 -2.72
N PHE A 47 4.02 5.30 -1.93
CA PHE A 47 3.75 3.97 -1.39
C PHE A 47 3.57 2.94 -2.51
N LEU A 48 2.73 3.21 -3.48
CA LEU A 48 2.45 2.30 -4.60
C LEU A 48 3.71 2.01 -5.42
N ARG A 49 4.55 3.00 -5.68
CA ARG A 49 5.83 2.79 -6.39
C ARG A 49 6.78 1.88 -5.63
N ARG A 50 6.88 2.06 -4.32
CA ARG A 50 7.76 1.22 -3.48
C ARG A 50 7.28 -0.21 -3.35
N THR A 51 5.98 -0.41 -3.36
CA THR A 51 5.34 -1.70 -3.09
C THR A 51 4.83 -2.39 -4.35
N GLN A 52 5.02 -1.80 -5.52
CA GLN A 52 4.74 -2.45 -6.79
C GLN A 52 5.67 -3.64 -6.99
N HIS A 53 5.15 -4.74 -7.53
CA HIS A 53 5.99 -5.87 -7.92
C HIS A 53 7.12 -5.41 -8.83
N PRO A 54 8.39 -5.76 -8.54
CA PRO A 54 9.55 -5.21 -9.27
C PRO A 54 9.48 -5.38 -10.79
N ASP A 55 8.98 -6.52 -11.27
CA ASP A 55 8.92 -6.82 -12.71
C ASP A 55 7.85 -6.02 -13.46
N PHE A 56 6.94 -5.34 -12.73
CA PHE A 56 5.81 -4.61 -13.30
C PHE A 56 5.80 -3.12 -12.94
N ARG A 57 6.91 -2.58 -12.47
CA ARG A 57 6.99 -1.18 -12.05
C ARG A 57 6.71 -0.18 -13.16
N GLU A 58 7.15 -0.46 -14.37
CA GLU A 58 7.00 0.44 -15.52
C GLU A 58 5.57 0.50 -16.07
N GLY A 59 4.78 -0.54 -15.88
CA GLY A 59 3.39 -0.59 -16.33
C GLY A 59 2.37 -0.04 -15.32
N MET A 60 2.83 0.72 -14.35
CA MET A 60 2.01 1.15 -13.24
C MET A 60 1.21 2.41 -13.56
N CYS A 61 -0.11 2.32 -13.42
CA CYS A 61 -0.99 3.48 -13.46
C CYS A 61 -1.27 3.97 -12.05
N VAL A 62 -0.90 5.22 -11.78
CA VAL A 62 -1.10 5.83 -10.46
C VAL A 62 -2.00 7.03 -10.61
N PRO A 63 -3.09 7.13 -9.81
CA PRO A 63 -3.97 8.30 -9.84
C PRO A 63 -3.20 9.59 -9.47
N ASP A 64 -3.38 10.66 -10.24
CA ASP A 64 -2.69 11.94 -9.96
C ASP A 64 -3.39 12.78 -8.90
N THR A 65 -4.72 12.78 -8.89
CA THR A 65 -5.54 13.71 -8.09
C THR A 65 -6.45 13.01 -7.10
N THR A 66 -6.51 11.69 -7.15
CA THR A 66 -7.39 10.88 -6.29
C THR A 66 -6.59 10.01 -5.34
N THR A 67 -7.23 9.62 -4.24
CA THR A 67 -6.71 8.59 -3.33
C THR A 67 -7.68 7.43 -3.27
N ILE A 68 -7.16 6.23 -3.01
CA ILE A 68 -7.94 5.01 -2.91
C ILE A 68 -7.62 4.32 -1.60
N THR A 69 -8.59 4.27 -0.69
CA THR A 69 -8.50 3.41 0.49
C THR A 69 -9.13 2.06 0.19
N LEU A 70 -8.57 1.02 0.78
CA LEU A 70 -8.97 -0.36 0.57
C LEU A 70 -9.30 -1.00 1.91
N ASP A 71 -10.53 -1.47 2.07
CA ASP A 71 -10.96 -2.25 3.22
C ASP A 71 -10.99 -3.73 2.85
N PRO A 72 -10.00 -4.53 3.28
CA PRO A 72 -9.93 -5.93 2.92
C PRO A 72 -10.82 -6.80 3.81
N VAL A 73 -11.44 -7.80 3.23
CA VAL A 73 -12.04 -8.92 3.95
C VAL A 73 -10.98 -10.01 4.06
N LEU A 74 -10.11 -9.93 5.08
CA LEU A 74 -8.91 -10.76 5.19
C LEU A 74 -9.20 -12.26 5.29
N THR A 75 -10.39 -12.64 5.75
CA THR A 75 -10.84 -14.06 5.76
C THR A 75 -10.99 -14.63 4.34
N THR A 76 -11.06 -13.79 3.32
CA THR A 76 -11.14 -14.22 1.91
C THR A 76 -9.78 -14.39 1.25
N LEU A 77 -8.69 -14.03 1.94
CA LEU A 77 -7.33 -14.13 1.39
C LEU A 77 -7.01 -15.58 1.04
N ARG A 78 -6.70 -15.84 -0.23
CA ARG A 78 -6.44 -17.16 -0.75
C ARG A 78 -5.41 -17.15 -1.88
N PRO A 79 -4.77 -18.29 -2.17
CA PRO A 79 -3.90 -18.41 -3.34
C PRO A 79 -4.64 -18.12 -4.65
N SER A 80 -3.93 -17.48 -5.59
CA SER A 80 -4.41 -17.21 -6.95
C SER A 80 -3.30 -17.54 -7.97
N PRO A 81 -3.01 -18.83 -8.18
CA PRO A 81 -1.88 -19.26 -9.02
C PRO A 81 -2.08 -18.99 -10.52
N GLU A 82 -3.32 -18.73 -10.93
CA GLU A 82 -3.67 -18.47 -12.33
C GLU A 82 -3.54 -17.00 -12.74
N PHE A 83 -3.30 -16.13 -11.77
CA PHE A 83 -3.19 -14.70 -12.03
C PHE A 83 -2.03 -14.37 -12.98
N ARG A 84 -2.31 -13.51 -13.97
CA ARG A 84 -1.35 -13.02 -14.96
C ARG A 84 -1.46 -11.51 -15.08
N VAL A 85 -0.33 -10.88 -15.34
CA VAL A 85 -0.24 -9.46 -15.72
C VAL A 85 0.31 -9.41 -17.13
N ASN A 86 -0.46 -8.88 -18.09
CA ASN A 86 -0.08 -8.85 -19.50
C ASN A 86 0.37 -10.24 -20.04
N GLY A 87 -0.34 -11.29 -19.63
CA GLY A 87 -0.04 -12.66 -20.00
C GLY A 87 1.14 -13.32 -19.27
N LEU A 88 1.82 -12.57 -18.40
CA LEU A 88 2.98 -13.06 -17.64
C LEU A 88 2.59 -13.45 -16.23
N ARG A 89 3.13 -14.56 -15.75
CA ARG A 89 2.99 -14.99 -14.37
C ARG A 89 3.97 -14.20 -13.50
N PRO A 90 3.48 -13.49 -12.47
CA PRO A 90 4.37 -12.81 -11.53
C PRO A 90 5.24 -13.80 -10.74
N ASP A 91 6.50 -13.45 -10.53
CA ASP A 91 7.38 -14.19 -9.61
C ASP A 91 6.88 -14.03 -8.16
N GLY A 92 6.81 -15.15 -7.44
CA GLY A 92 6.30 -15.21 -6.08
C GLY A 92 4.96 -15.92 -5.96
N ARG A 93 4.36 -15.84 -4.77
CA ARG A 93 3.07 -16.46 -4.46
C ARG A 93 1.96 -15.42 -4.54
N VAL A 94 1.15 -15.50 -5.59
CA VAL A 94 0.02 -14.60 -5.75
C VAL A 94 -1.12 -14.99 -4.82
N ARG A 95 -1.68 -13.99 -4.16
CA ARG A 95 -2.85 -14.07 -3.30
C ARG A 95 -3.91 -13.12 -3.82
N VAL A 96 -5.17 -13.46 -3.60
CA VAL A 96 -6.31 -12.60 -3.89
C VAL A 96 -7.15 -12.42 -2.65
N VAL A 97 -7.67 -11.21 -2.47
CA VAL A 97 -8.52 -10.84 -1.33
C VAL A 97 -9.66 -9.95 -1.81
N ALA A 98 -10.85 -10.15 -1.28
CA ALA A 98 -11.97 -9.26 -1.50
C ALA A 98 -11.74 -7.93 -0.78
N VAL A 99 -12.02 -6.83 -1.47
CA VAL A 99 -11.84 -5.48 -0.92
C VAL A 99 -13.03 -4.58 -1.27
N GLU A 100 -13.33 -3.64 -0.38
CA GLU A 100 -14.11 -2.46 -0.72
C GLU A 100 -13.14 -1.29 -0.97
N ALA A 101 -13.20 -0.71 -2.15
CA ALA A 101 -12.39 0.45 -2.52
C ALA A 101 -13.21 1.72 -2.39
N THR A 102 -12.66 2.72 -1.72
CA THR A 102 -13.23 4.07 -1.64
C THR A 102 -12.30 5.06 -2.31
N VAL A 103 -12.78 5.70 -3.34
CA VAL A 103 -12.04 6.71 -4.10
C VAL A 103 -12.44 8.09 -3.62
N ARG A 104 -11.44 8.92 -3.28
CA ARG A 104 -11.64 10.32 -2.85
C ARG A 104 -10.90 11.28 -3.77
N ARG A 105 -11.53 12.41 -4.00
CA ARG A 105 -10.91 13.56 -4.68
C ARG A 105 -11.10 14.79 -3.78
N SER A 106 -10.01 15.48 -3.45
CA SER A 106 -10.05 16.64 -2.54
C SER A 106 -10.79 16.34 -1.24
N GLY A 107 -10.60 15.15 -0.67
CA GLY A 107 -11.23 14.69 0.56
C GLY A 107 -12.66 14.17 0.44
N GLU A 108 -13.32 14.34 -0.69
CA GLU A 108 -14.68 13.87 -0.92
C GLU A 108 -14.72 12.50 -1.58
N VAL A 109 -15.65 11.65 -1.13
CA VAL A 109 -15.91 10.35 -1.75
C VAL A 109 -16.56 10.55 -3.10
N VAL A 110 -15.89 10.08 -4.16
CA VAL A 110 -16.42 10.16 -5.54
C VAL A 110 -16.85 8.79 -6.07
N ALA A 111 -16.38 7.70 -5.48
CA ALA A 111 -16.79 6.35 -5.84
C ALA A 111 -16.55 5.36 -4.71
N ARG A 112 -17.37 4.31 -4.67
CA ARG A 112 -17.16 3.09 -3.86
C ARG A 112 -17.32 1.89 -4.77
N ARG A 113 -16.42 0.91 -4.64
CA ARG A 113 -16.47 -0.31 -5.46
C ARG A 113 -16.08 -1.52 -4.62
N ILE A 114 -16.76 -2.62 -4.85
CA ILE A 114 -16.38 -3.93 -4.32
C ILE A 114 -15.66 -4.68 -5.43
N GLY A 115 -14.54 -5.31 -5.09
CA GLY A 115 -13.75 -6.04 -6.05
C GLY A 115 -12.71 -6.93 -5.38
N SER A 116 -11.73 -7.33 -6.15
CA SER A 116 -10.60 -8.15 -5.70
C SER A 116 -9.29 -7.39 -5.85
N LYS A 117 -8.41 -7.58 -4.87
CA LYS A 117 -7.02 -7.09 -4.93
C LYS A 117 -6.08 -8.28 -4.95
N HIS A 118 -5.19 -8.30 -5.92
CA HIS A 118 -4.10 -9.26 -5.97
C HIS A 118 -2.86 -8.70 -5.29
N LEU A 119 -2.24 -9.51 -4.47
CA LEU A 119 -0.96 -9.25 -3.84
C LEU A 119 -0.02 -10.42 -4.14
N VAL A 120 1.26 -10.18 -4.12
CA VAL A 120 2.27 -11.23 -4.28
C VAL A 120 3.19 -11.27 -3.08
N LEU A 121 3.34 -12.45 -2.50
CA LEU A 121 4.34 -12.72 -1.45
C LEU A 121 5.64 -13.16 -2.12
N ARG A 122 6.67 -12.36 -1.93
CA ARG A 122 7.98 -12.58 -2.51
C ARG A 122 9.05 -12.25 -1.47
N GLN A 123 9.91 -13.21 -1.16
CA GLN A 123 10.97 -13.06 -0.16
C GLN A 123 10.47 -12.52 1.20
N GLY A 124 9.33 -13.03 1.66
CA GLY A 124 8.72 -12.62 2.94
C GLY A 124 8.10 -11.23 2.94
N ARG A 125 7.89 -10.60 1.78
CA ARG A 125 7.30 -9.27 1.62
C ARG A 125 6.13 -9.30 0.65
N PHE A 126 5.13 -8.47 0.93
CA PHE A 126 3.97 -8.29 0.05
C PHE A 126 4.19 -7.12 -0.90
N TYR A 127 3.96 -7.40 -2.17
CA TYR A 127 3.95 -6.42 -3.26
C TYR A 127 2.57 -6.38 -3.89
N GLY A 128 2.20 -5.25 -4.45
CA GLY A 128 0.94 -5.07 -5.14
C GLY A 128 1.11 -4.87 -6.64
N PHE A 129 -0.02 -4.81 -7.30
CA PHE A 129 -0.15 -4.41 -8.69
C PHE A 129 -1.09 -3.21 -8.72
N ALA A 130 -0.56 -2.04 -9.10
CA ALA A 130 -1.39 -0.85 -9.25
C ALA A 130 -2.22 -1.00 -10.53
N PRO A 131 -3.55 -0.99 -10.44
CA PRO A 131 -4.39 -1.14 -11.62
C PRO A 131 -4.31 0.11 -12.49
N CYS A 132 -4.19 -0.10 -13.81
CA CYS A 132 -4.59 0.91 -14.76
C CYS A 132 -6.12 0.89 -14.82
N LEU A 133 -6.75 1.93 -14.34
CA LEU A 133 -8.18 2.14 -14.54
C LEU A 133 -8.38 2.60 -15.98
N SER A 134 -8.88 1.71 -16.79
CA SER A 134 -9.36 2.04 -18.14
C SER A 134 -10.72 2.74 -18.06
#